data_fb8c6a2991d44885496320ebf7b63269
#
_entry.id   fb8c6a2991d44885496320ebf7b63269
#
_cell.length_a   1.000
_cell.length_b   1.000
_cell.length_c   1.000
_cell.angle_alpha   90.00
_cell.angle_beta   90.00
_cell.angle_gamma   90.00
#
_symmetry.space_group_name_H-M   'P 1'
#
loop_
_entity.id
_entity.type
_entity.pdbx_description
1 polymer ?
#
loop_
_entity_poly.entity_id
_entity_poly.type
_entity_poly.pdbx_seq_one_letter_code
_entity_poly.pdbx_strand_id
1 'polypeptide(L)'
;MIQIENVVKRFPSGQEALKGLSLSVDTGEMVFVTGHSGAGKSTLLKLIALIERPTSGQVIVDGQNTRRVSRRKIPAYRRQIGMVFQDHKLLYDRSVFDNVALPLVIAGIGHREAGRKVRAALDQVSLLHKEKRNPETLSTGEQQRVGIARAIVSRPKLVIADEPTGNLDPDLSLEVMRIFRRFNEVGVTLLIASHDISLIDQLGCRRIALEDGREVEETDDDAFVDEYAPTASDESDFEWR
;
A
#
# COMPACT_ATOMS: atom_id res chain seq x y z
N MET A 1 -10.29 13.17 0.04
CA MET A 1 -9.97 12.23 -1.07
C MET A 1 -10.76 10.93 -0.97
N ILE A 2 -10.74 10.24 0.16
CA ILE A 2 -11.48 9.01 0.40
C ILE A 2 -12.51 9.26 1.50
N GLN A 3 -13.74 8.76 1.32
CA GLN A 3 -14.78 8.75 2.35
C GLN A 3 -15.41 7.36 2.37
N ILE A 4 -15.47 6.75 3.53
CA ILE A 4 -16.03 5.44 3.82
C ILE A 4 -17.13 5.64 4.86
N GLU A 5 -18.36 5.20 4.54
CA GLU A 5 -19.54 5.45 5.39
C GLU A 5 -20.28 4.13 5.65
N ASN A 6 -20.24 3.66 6.88
CA ASN A 6 -20.91 2.45 7.38
C ASN A 6 -20.71 1.24 6.47
N VAL A 7 -19.47 1.03 6.01
CA VAL A 7 -19.14 -0.04 5.04
C VAL A 7 -19.12 -1.39 5.73
N VAL A 8 -19.94 -2.31 5.20
CA VAL A 8 -19.91 -3.73 5.53
C VAL A 8 -19.43 -4.50 4.31
N LYS A 9 -18.52 -5.43 4.52
CA LYS A 9 -18.13 -6.42 3.51
C LYS A 9 -18.26 -7.82 4.07
N ARG A 10 -19.19 -8.58 3.50
CA ARG A 10 -19.38 -10.01 3.76
C ARG A 10 -19.04 -10.80 2.50
N PHE A 11 -18.23 -11.82 2.62
CA PHE A 11 -17.91 -12.75 1.54
C PHE A 11 -18.93 -13.87 1.45
N PRO A 12 -19.03 -14.58 0.30
CA PRO A 12 -19.95 -15.72 0.14
C PRO A 12 -19.73 -16.85 1.16
N SER A 13 -18.52 -16.97 1.71
CA SER A 13 -18.19 -17.89 2.83
C SER A 13 -18.91 -17.56 4.14
N GLY A 14 -19.60 -16.43 4.24
CA GLY A 14 -20.20 -15.92 5.48
C GLY A 14 -19.27 -15.03 6.31
N GLN A 15 -17.98 -14.97 6.00
CA GLN A 15 -17.01 -14.14 6.71
C GLN A 15 -17.30 -12.65 6.49
N GLU A 16 -17.43 -11.88 7.57
CA GLU A 16 -17.49 -10.41 7.55
C GLU A 16 -16.09 -9.85 7.74
N ALA A 17 -15.53 -9.26 6.67
CA ALA A 17 -14.21 -8.66 6.70
C ALA A 17 -14.24 -7.17 7.12
N LEU A 18 -15.38 -6.49 6.94
CA LEU A 18 -15.60 -5.14 7.45
C LEU A 18 -17.01 -5.06 8.05
N LYS A 19 -17.13 -4.42 9.21
CA LYS A 19 -18.32 -4.45 10.06
C LYS A 19 -18.82 -3.03 10.42
N GLY A 20 -19.25 -2.26 9.40
CA GLY A 20 -19.74 -0.90 9.58
C GLY A 20 -18.63 0.14 9.69
N LEU A 21 -17.53 -0.06 8.94
CA LEU A 21 -16.37 0.84 8.94
C LEU A 21 -16.74 2.22 8.39
N SER A 22 -16.32 3.28 9.11
CA SER A 22 -16.44 4.67 8.66
C SER A 22 -15.10 5.39 8.91
N LEU A 23 -14.51 5.96 7.86
CA LEU A 23 -13.26 6.72 7.94
C LEU A 23 -13.15 7.71 6.77
N SER A 24 -12.25 8.66 6.90
CA SER A 24 -11.93 9.60 5.84
C SER A 24 -10.42 9.80 5.70
N VAL A 25 -9.99 10.08 4.45
CA VAL A 25 -8.61 10.46 4.12
C VAL A 25 -8.66 11.70 3.26
N ASP A 26 -7.94 12.74 3.64
CA ASP A 26 -7.93 14.02 2.92
C ASP A 26 -7.01 13.98 1.69
N THR A 27 -7.19 14.95 0.80
CA THR A 27 -6.34 15.07 -0.40
C THR A 27 -4.92 15.49 0.02
N GLY A 28 -3.91 14.79 -0.49
CA GLY A 28 -2.51 15.04 -0.16
C GLY A 28 -2.08 14.45 1.18
N GLU A 29 -2.95 13.72 1.87
CA GLU A 29 -2.63 13.07 3.14
C GLU A 29 -1.89 11.75 2.89
N MET A 30 -0.94 11.40 3.77
CA MET A 30 -0.31 10.08 3.86
C MET A 30 -0.80 9.40 5.14
N VAL A 31 -1.57 8.32 4.96
CA VAL A 31 -2.24 7.61 6.06
C VAL A 31 -1.85 6.14 6.02
N PHE A 32 -1.57 5.59 7.19
CA PHE A 32 -1.36 4.16 7.38
C PHE A 32 -2.62 3.49 7.93
N VAL A 33 -2.92 2.30 7.41
CA VAL A 33 -3.93 1.39 7.95
C VAL A 33 -3.21 0.26 8.64
N THR A 34 -3.33 0.17 9.95
CA THR A 34 -2.67 -0.82 10.80
C THR A 34 -3.65 -1.88 11.29
N GLY A 35 -3.15 -2.92 11.92
CA GLY A 35 -3.94 -4.01 12.49
C GLY A 35 -3.37 -5.39 12.15
N HIS A 36 -3.79 -6.41 12.91
CA HIS A 36 -3.32 -7.78 12.74
C HIS A 36 -3.69 -8.39 11.37
N SER A 37 -3.13 -9.55 11.05
CA SER A 37 -3.52 -10.29 9.85
C SER A 37 -5.00 -10.66 9.93
N GLY A 38 -5.77 -10.37 8.86
CA GLY A 38 -7.22 -10.59 8.86
C GLY A 38 -8.07 -9.42 9.38
N ALA A 39 -7.49 -8.35 9.92
CA ALA A 39 -8.22 -7.18 10.44
C ALA A 39 -9.09 -6.43 9.40
N GLY A 40 -8.90 -6.70 8.10
CA GLY A 40 -9.69 -6.08 7.03
C GLY A 40 -8.91 -5.12 6.13
N LYS A 41 -7.62 -4.85 6.39
CA LYS A 41 -6.76 -3.90 5.65
C LYS A 41 -6.81 -4.09 4.13
N SER A 42 -6.41 -5.27 3.64
CA SER A 42 -6.42 -5.57 2.20
C SER A 42 -7.82 -5.56 1.61
N THR A 43 -8.87 -5.89 2.39
CA THR A 43 -10.26 -5.80 1.96
C THR A 43 -10.65 -4.33 1.73
N LEU A 44 -10.29 -3.44 2.65
CA LEU A 44 -10.51 -2.00 2.52
C LEU A 44 -9.85 -1.47 1.23
N LEU A 45 -8.57 -1.79 1.00
CA LEU A 45 -7.87 -1.36 -0.22
C LEU A 45 -8.54 -1.90 -1.49
N LYS A 46 -9.01 -3.16 -1.49
CA LYS A 46 -9.73 -3.76 -2.61
C LYS A 46 -11.08 -3.08 -2.90
N LEU A 47 -11.78 -2.61 -1.88
CA LEU A 47 -13.02 -1.83 -2.04
C LEU A 47 -12.74 -0.47 -2.68
N ILE A 48 -11.71 0.23 -2.22
CA ILE A 48 -11.28 1.54 -2.77
C ILE A 48 -10.87 1.37 -4.25
N ALA A 49 -10.11 0.32 -4.59
CA ALA A 49 -9.71 0.02 -5.97
C ALA A 49 -10.84 -0.57 -6.84
N LEU A 50 -12.05 -0.75 -6.31
CA LEU A 50 -13.15 -1.45 -7.00
C LEU A 50 -12.78 -2.86 -7.50
N ILE A 51 -11.83 -3.54 -6.86
CA ILE A 51 -11.57 -4.97 -7.04
C ILE A 51 -12.71 -5.76 -6.43
N GLU A 52 -13.17 -5.31 -5.25
CA GLU A 52 -14.34 -5.80 -4.55
C GLU A 52 -15.41 -4.70 -4.46
N ARG A 53 -16.64 -5.08 -4.12
CA ARG A 53 -17.71 -4.13 -3.82
C ARG A 53 -18.20 -4.32 -2.40
N PRO A 54 -18.62 -3.25 -1.71
CA PRO A 54 -19.20 -3.36 -0.38
C PRO A 54 -20.55 -4.09 -0.44
N THR A 55 -20.87 -4.83 0.61
CA THR A 55 -22.20 -5.44 0.80
C THR A 55 -23.23 -4.36 1.12
N SER A 56 -22.86 -3.43 2.03
CA SER A 56 -23.66 -2.23 2.35
C SER A 56 -22.73 -1.05 2.64
N GLY A 57 -23.29 0.14 2.86
CA GLY A 57 -22.53 1.37 3.05
C GLY A 57 -22.03 1.98 1.74
N GLN A 58 -21.18 2.99 1.83
CA GLN A 58 -20.68 3.76 0.69
C GLN A 58 -19.17 3.92 0.74
N VAL A 59 -18.54 3.82 -0.43
CA VAL A 59 -17.13 4.16 -0.66
C VAL A 59 -17.10 5.24 -1.72
N ILE A 60 -16.58 6.41 -1.38
CA ILE A 60 -16.45 7.57 -2.26
C ILE A 60 -14.97 7.88 -2.41
N VAL A 61 -14.49 7.99 -3.64
CA VAL A 61 -13.09 8.30 -3.96
C VAL A 61 -13.05 9.44 -4.97
N ASP A 62 -12.33 10.51 -4.67
CA ASP A 62 -12.26 11.76 -5.46
C ASP A 62 -13.68 12.24 -5.86
N GLY A 63 -14.62 12.26 -4.91
CA GLY A 63 -16.02 12.63 -5.12
C GLY A 63 -16.88 11.59 -5.87
N GLN A 64 -16.30 10.49 -6.33
CA GLN A 64 -17.01 9.46 -7.08
C GLN A 64 -17.47 8.30 -6.18
N ASN A 65 -18.79 8.11 -6.02
CA ASN A 65 -19.33 6.94 -5.31
C ASN A 65 -19.12 5.66 -6.13
N THR A 66 -18.34 4.72 -5.58
CA THR A 66 -17.94 3.48 -6.25
C THR A 66 -19.12 2.57 -6.59
N ARG A 67 -20.24 2.62 -5.83
CA ARG A 67 -21.46 1.84 -6.15
C ARG A 67 -22.09 2.27 -7.46
N ARG A 68 -21.95 3.55 -7.86
CA ARG A 68 -22.51 4.10 -9.10
C ARG A 68 -21.60 3.86 -10.31
N VAL A 69 -20.38 3.36 -10.12
CA VAL A 69 -19.47 3.02 -11.22
C VAL A 69 -19.93 1.75 -11.91
N SER A 70 -20.41 1.89 -13.15
CA SER A 70 -20.80 0.74 -13.97
C SER A 70 -19.60 -0.12 -14.33
N ARG A 71 -19.82 -1.42 -14.63
CA ARG A 71 -18.74 -2.35 -15.01
C ARG A 71 -17.86 -1.85 -16.13
N ARG A 72 -18.45 -1.16 -17.12
CA ARG A 72 -17.74 -0.59 -18.27
C ARG A 72 -16.82 0.58 -17.88
N LYS A 73 -17.13 1.30 -16.79
CA LYS A 73 -16.35 2.43 -16.31
C LYS A 73 -15.26 2.05 -15.29
N ILE A 74 -15.25 0.80 -14.77
CA ILE A 74 -14.23 0.34 -13.80
C ILE A 74 -12.80 0.50 -14.33
N PRO A 75 -12.45 0.16 -15.58
CA PRO A 75 -11.09 0.36 -16.07
C PRO A 75 -10.65 1.83 -16.08
N ALA A 76 -11.56 2.75 -16.42
CA ALA A 76 -11.29 4.19 -16.38
C ALA A 76 -11.10 4.69 -14.94
N TYR A 77 -11.90 4.20 -13.99
CA TYR A 77 -11.76 4.48 -12.58
C TYR A 77 -10.41 4.00 -12.02
N ARG A 78 -10.03 2.72 -12.28
CA ARG A 78 -8.78 2.15 -11.77
C ARG A 78 -7.52 2.83 -12.33
N ARG A 79 -7.57 3.42 -13.53
CA ARG A 79 -6.44 4.18 -14.08
C ARG A 79 -6.11 5.45 -13.29
N GLN A 80 -7.04 5.93 -12.45
CA GLN A 80 -6.83 7.10 -11.60
C GLN A 80 -6.16 6.75 -10.26
N ILE A 81 -6.01 5.46 -9.97
CA ILE A 81 -5.46 4.93 -8.71
C ILE A 81 -4.19 4.15 -9.03
N GLY A 82 -3.08 4.53 -8.41
CA GLY A 82 -1.88 3.70 -8.37
C GLY A 82 -2.05 2.59 -7.35
N MET A 83 -1.71 1.35 -7.70
CA MET A 83 -1.80 0.23 -6.78
C MET A 83 -0.47 -0.50 -6.66
N VAL A 84 0.03 -0.61 -5.43
CA VAL A 84 1.22 -1.37 -5.06
C VAL A 84 0.78 -2.61 -4.30
N PHE A 85 1.20 -3.78 -4.75
CA PHE A 85 0.82 -5.07 -4.18
C PHE A 85 1.96 -5.66 -3.36
N GLN A 86 1.64 -6.38 -2.32
CA GLN A 86 2.60 -7.06 -1.44
C GLN A 86 3.53 -8.02 -2.22
N ASP A 87 2.98 -8.76 -3.18
CA ASP A 87 3.71 -9.73 -4.03
C ASP A 87 4.13 -9.16 -5.38
N HIS A 88 4.28 -7.84 -5.48
CA HIS A 88 4.71 -7.04 -6.62
C HIS A 88 3.86 -7.23 -7.89
N LYS A 89 3.27 -8.41 -8.14
CA LYS A 89 2.48 -8.76 -9.35
C LYS A 89 3.19 -8.35 -10.64
N LEU A 90 4.50 -8.62 -10.73
CA LEU A 90 5.28 -8.36 -11.94
C LEU A 90 5.04 -9.45 -12.99
N LEU A 91 5.11 -9.04 -14.25
CA LEU A 91 5.11 -9.95 -15.39
C LEU A 91 6.54 -10.37 -15.67
N TYR A 92 6.88 -11.60 -15.33
CA TYR A 92 8.24 -12.14 -15.43
C TYR A 92 8.65 -12.50 -16.86
N ASP A 93 7.70 -12.59 -17.79
CA ASP A 93 7.92 -12.72 -19.23
C ASP A 93 8.17 -11.37 -19.93
N ARG A 94 8.21 -10.28 -19.18
CA ARG A 94 8.36 -8.90 -19.67
C ARG A 94 9.54 -8.20 -19.02
N SER A 95 10.12 -7.23 -19.75
CA SER A 95 11.16 -6.38 -19.18
C SER A 95 10.63 -5.48 -18.04
N VAL A 96 11.55 -4.89 -17.26
CA VAL A 96 11.23 -3.84 -16.28
C VAL A 96 10.49 -2.69 -16.96
N PHE A 97 10.96 -2.25 -18.12
CA PHE A 97 10.31 -1.21 -18.91
C PHE A 97 8.86 -1.59 -19.25
N ASP A 98 8.61 -2.78 -19.75
CA ASP A 98 7.27 -3.22 -20.17
C ASP A 98 6.32 -3.36 -18.97
N ASN A 99 6.83 -3.81 -17.81
CA ASN A 99 6.05 -3.84 -16.58
C ASN A 99 5.55 -2.45 -16.18
N VAL A 100 6.44 -1.45 -16.21
CA VAL A 100 6.08 -0.06 -15.87
C VAL A 100 5.22 0.58 -16.97
N ALA A 101 5.41 0.20 -18.23
CA ALA A 101 4.63 0.72 -19.35
C ALA A 101 3.16 0.24 -19.37
N LEU A 102 2.87 -0.89 -18.72
CA LEU A 102 1.58 -1.58 -18.82
C LEU A 102 0.35 -0.67 -18.61
N PRO A 103 0.27 0.17 -17.54
CA PRO A 103 -0.86 1.08 -17.35
C PRO A 103 -1.03 2.09 -18.50
N LEU A 104 0.06 2.56 -19.10
CA LEU A 104 0.06 3.51 -20.20
C LEU A 104 -0.40 2.85 -21.50
N VAL A 105 0.03 1.61 -21.75
CA VAL A 105 -0.41 0.80 -22.90
C VAL A 105 -1.93 0.55 -22.82
N ILE A 106 -2.43 0.14 -21.66
CA ILE A 106 -3.87 -0.05 -21.42
C ILE A 106 -4.66 1.27 -21.59
N ALA A 107 -4.02 2.41 -21.28
CA ALA A 107 -4.61 3.72 -21.47
C ALA A 107 -4.58 4.21 -22.94
N GLY A 108 -3.93 3.48 -23.85
CA GLY A 108 -3.80 3.86 -25.27
C GLY A 108 -2.78 4.98 -25.49
N ILE A 109 -1.85 5.21 -24.57
CA ILE A 109 -0.79 6.23 -24.70
C ILE A 109 0.20 5.80 -25.78
N GLY A 110 0.51 6.69 -26.71
CA GLY A 110 1.44 6.40 -27.81
C GLY A 110 2.85 6.08 -27.32
N HIS A 111 3.54 5.18 -28.04
CA HIS A 111 4.82 4.58 -27.63
C HIS A 111 5.90 5.61 -27.23
N ARG A 112 6.05 6.72 -27.99
CA ARG A 112 7.04 7.74 -27.70
C ARG A 112 6.77 8.47 -26.38
N GLU A 113 5.52 8.78 -26.10
CA GLU A 113 5.11 9.42 -24.85
C GLU A 113 5.21 8.44 -23.67
N ALA A 114 4.73 7.20 -23.85
CA ALA A 114 4.86 6.14 -22.85
C ALA A 114 6.33 5.92 -22.47
N GLY A 115 7.24 5.85 -23.45
CA GLY A 115 8.68 5.68 -23.19
C GLY A 115 9.27 6.81 -22.33
N ARG A 116 8.87 8.06 -22.56
CA ARG A 116 9.33 9.18 -21.71
C ARG A 116 8.81 9.06 -20.27
N LYS A 117 7.52 8.74 -20.09
CA LYS A 117 6.90 8.58 -18.77
C LYS A 117 7.48 7.41 -18.00
N VAL A 118 7.72 6.27 -18.65
CA VAL A 118 8.34 5.07 -18.05
C VAL A 118 9.74 5.37 -17.53
N ARG A 119 10.59 6.00 -18.37
CA ARG A 119 11.96 6.33 -17.94
C ARG A 119 11.97 7.32 -16.78
N ALA A 120 11.10 8.33 -16.80
CA ALA A 120 10.94 9.25 -15.69
C ALA A 120 10.49 8.54 -14.40
N ALA A 121 9.54 7.59 -14.49
CA ALA A 121 9.10 6.83 -13.33
C ALA A 121 10.20 5.88 -12.80
N LEU A 122 10.97 5.24 -13.68
CA LEU A 122 12.10 4.39 -13.30
C LEU A 122 13.24 5.20 -12.68
N ASP A 123 13.50 6.41 -13.15
CA ASP A 123 14.49 7.31 -12.58
C ASP A 123 14.13 7.71 -11.14
N GLN A 124 12.86 8.02 -10.88
CA GLN A 124 12.35 8.35 -9.53
C GLN A 124 12.57 7.24 -8.50
N VAL A 125 12.64 5.98 -8.94
CA VAL A 125 12.90 4.82 -8.08
C VAL A 125 14.33 4.27 -8.24
N SER A 126 15.23 5.02 -8.91
CA SER A 126 16.65 4.67 -9.13
C SER A 126 16.87 3.36 -9.91
N LEU A 127 15.96 3.04 -10.84
CA LEU A 127 16.02 1.80 -11.66
C LEU A 127 16.12 2.04 -13.17
N LEU A 128 16.36 3.28 -13.61
CA LEU A 128 16.45 3.59 -15.04
C LEU A 128 17.53 2.75 -15.76
N HIS A 129 18.68 2.51 -15.11
CA HIS A 129 19.78 1.69 -15.65
C HIS A 129 19.41 0.20 -15.83
N LYS A 130 18.30 -0.25 -15.23
CA LYS A 130 17.79 -1.63 -15.32
C LYS A 130 16.55 -1.76 -16.22
N GLU A 131 16.20 -0.74 -17.02
CA GLU A 131 14.95 -0.72 -17.82
C GLU A 131 14.77 -1.95 -18.72
N LYS A 132 15.88 -2.53 -19.23
CA LYS A 132 15.87 -3.68 -20.14
C LYS A 132 16.02 -5.04 -19.43
N ARG A 133 16.21 -5.04 -18.10
CA ARG A 133 16.39 -6.28 -17.34
C ARG A 133 15.07 -7.03 -17.19
N ASN A 134 15.18 -8.35 -17.00
CA ASN A 134 14.04 -9.16 -16.57
C ASN A 134 13.85 -9.03 -15.05
N PRO A 135 12.62 -8.89 -14.54
CA PRO A 135 12.34 -8.80 -13.11
C PRO A 135 12.90 -9.95 -12.27
N GLU A 136 13.05 -11.16 -12.82
CA GLU A 136 13.67 -12.30 -12.11
C GLU A 136 15.11 -12.05 -11.69
N THR A 137 15.82 -11.17 -12.41
CA THR A 137 17.22 -10.83 -12.12
C THR A 137 17.38 -9.72 -11.09
N LEU A 138 16.27 -9.20 -10.57
CA LEU A 138 16.24 -8.12 -9.60
C LEU A 138 16.12 -8.65 -8.16
N SER A 139 16.71 -7.93 -7.20
CA SER A 139 16.46 -8.16 -5.79
C SER A 139 14.99 -7.87 -5.43
N THR A 140 14.51 -8.39 -4.29
CA THR A 140 13.14 -8.16 -3.82
C THR A 140 12.84 -6.66 -3.67
N GLY A 141 13.76 -5.86 -3.12
CA GLY A 141 13.59 -4.41 -3.01
C GLY A 141 13.55 -3.71 -4.36
N GLU A 142 14.31 -4.19 -5.37
CA GLU A 142 14.23 -3.67 -6.73
C GLU A 142 12.90 -4.03 -7.41
N GLN A 143 12.42 -5.25 -7.22
CA GLN A 143 11.10 -5.67 -7.71
C GLN A 143 9.99 -4.81 -7.10
N GLN A 144 10.09 -4.50 -5.81
CA GLN A 144 9.17 -3.57 -5.14
C GLN A 144 9.21 -2.19 -5.77
N ARG A 145 10.39 -1.63 -6.01
CA ARG A 145 10.54 -0.33 -6.68
C ARG A 145 10.00 -0.34 -8.11
N VAL A 146 10.10 -1.43 -8.86
CA VAL A 146 9.41 -1.59 -10.17
C VAL A 146 7.90 -1.53 -9.99
N GLY A 147 7.35 -2.21 -8.98
CA GLY A 147 5.92 -2.16 -8.63
C GLY A 147 5.44 -0.73 -8.32
N ILE A 148 6.25 0.02 -7.57
CA ILE A 148 5.98 1.43 -7.27
C ILE A 148 6.04 2.28 -8.53
N ALA A 149 7.09 2.15 -9.36
CA ALA A 149 7.21 2.88 -10.64
C ALA A 149 5.99 2.64 -11.54
N ARG A 150 5.52 1.38 -11.63
CA ARG A 150 4.30 1.02 -12.37
C ARG A 150 3.05 1.69 -11.80
N ALA A 151 2.94 1.81 -10.48
CA ALA A 151 1.79 2.44 -9.83
C ALA A 151 1.72 3.95 -10.11
N ILE A 152 2.88 4.62 -10.19
CA ILE A 152 2.95 6.10 -10.33
C ILE A 152 3.10 6.58 -11.76
N VAL A 153 3.41 5.73 -12.74
CA VAL A 153 3.71 6.11 -14.13
C VAL A 153 2.60 6.92 -14.80
N SER A 154 1.35 6.69 -14.39
CA SER A 154 0.17 7.44 -14.87
C SER A 154 -0.07 8.75 -14.12
N ARG A 155 0.77 9.09 -13.12
CA ARG A 155 0.61 10.25 -12.22
C ARG A 155 -0.76 10.27 -11.54
N PRO A 156 -1.10 9.22 -10.79
CA PRO A 156 -2.38 9.15 -10.09
C PRO A 156 -2.44 10.17 -8.95
N LYS A 157 -3.66 10.61 -8.59
CA LYS A 157 -3.89 11.47 -7.40
C LYS A 157 -3.88 10.66 -6.09
N LEU A 158 -4.17 9.37 -6.20
CA LEU A 158 -4.24 8.42 -5.08
C LEU A 158 -3.36 7.20 -5.37
N VAL A 159 -2.50 6.85 -4.43
CA VAL A 159 -1.79 5.57 -4.43
C VAL A 159 -2.22 4.79 -3.20
N ILE A 160 -2.57 3.53 -3.40
CA ILE A 160 -2.85 2.58 -2.34
C ILE A 160 -1.79 1.48 -2.37
N ALA A 161 -1.27 1.11 -1.20
CA ALA A 161 -0.23 0.11 -1.08
C ALA A 161 -0.60 -0.93 -0.02
N ASP A 162 -0.51 -2.20 -0.39
CA ASP A 162 -0.80 -3.33 0.50
C ASP A 162 0.52 -3.97 0.93
N GLU A 163 0.93 -3.75 2.19
CA GLU A 163 2.16 -4.25 2.82
C GLU A 163 3.43 -4.03 1.95
N PRO A 164 3.72 -2.77 1.52
CA PRO A 164 4.77 -2.52 0.53
C PRO A 164 6.19 -2.79 1.04
N THR A 165 6.37 -3.01 2.33
CA THR A 165 7.67 -3.29 2.98
C THR A 165 7.73 -4.65 3.66
N GLY A 166 6.65 -5.44 3.63
CA GLY A 166 6.50 -6.66 4.42
C GLY A 166 7.53 -7.78 4.17
N ASN A 167 8.30 -7.70 3.08
CA ASN A 167 9.34 -8.68 2.73
C ASN A 167 10.73 -8.03 2.58
N LEU A 168 10.91 -6.84 3.13
CA LEU A 168 12.14 -6.06 3.02
C LEU A 168 12.83 -5.95 4.39
N ASP A 169 14.15 -5.83 4.36
CA ASP A 169 14.90 -5.44 5.56
C ASP A 169 14.59 -3.97 5.95
N PRO A 170 14.94 -3.55 7.18
CA PRO A 170 14.61 -2.20 7.67
C PRO A 170 15.16 -1.07 6.81
N ASP A 171 16.37 -1.21 6.26
CA ASP A 171 17.00 -0.15 5.45
C ASP A 171 16.27 0.01 4.12
N LEU A 172 15.94 -1.09 3.43
CA LEU A 172 15.15 -1.08 2.20
C LEU A 172 13.72 -0.60 2.46
N SER A 173 13.14 -0.90 3.62
CA SER A 173 11.81 -0.41 4.03
C SER A 173 11.81 1.11 4.14
N LEU A 174 12.84 1.69 4.76
CA LEU A 174 13.01 3.15 4.83
C LEU A 174 13.20 3.78 3.45
N GLU A 175 13.97 3.14 2.55
CA GLU A 175 14.12 3.63 1.18
C GLU A 175 12.79 3.69 0.45
N VAL A 176 11.97 2.63 0.55
CA VAL A 176 10.63 2.56 -0.05
C VAL A 176 9.73 3.65 0.52
N MET A 177 9.75 3.88 1.84
CA MET A 177 8.94 4.93 2.47
C MET A 177 9.39 6.33 2.07
N ARG A 178 10.70 6.55 1.89
CA ARG A 178 11.22 7.83 1.34
C ARG A 178 10.73 8.09 -0.09
N ILE A 179 10.56 7.04 -0.90
CA ILE A 179 9.95 7.17 -2.24
C ILE A 179 8.50 7.62 -2.10
N PHE A 180 7.68 6.96 -1.26
CA PHE A 180 6.30 7.37 -1.01
C PHE A 180 6.20 8.80 -0.48
N ARG A 181 7.05 9.19 0.48
CA ARG A 181 7.06 10.55 1.02
C ARG A 181 7.29 11.61 -0.06
N ARG A 182 8.24 11.39 -0.98
CA ARG A 182 8.47 12.30 -2.12
C ARG A 182 7.24 12.46 -3.01
N PHE A 183 6.44 11.40 -3.21
CA PHE A 183 5.17 11.52 -3.95
C PHE A 183 4.12 12.27 -3.15
N ASN A 184 4.06 12.07 -1.85
CA ASN A 184 3.16 12.81 -0.98
C ASN A 184 3.47 14.32 -0.98
N GLU A 185 4.74 14.71 -0.90
CA GLU A 185 5.21 16.09 -0.95
C GLU A 185 4.78 16.84 -2.22
N VAL A 186 4.57 16.15 -3.33
CA VAL A 186 4.02 16.72 -4.57
C VAL A 186 2.49 16.60 -4.68
N GLY A 187 1.81 16.26 -3.57
CA GLY A 187 0.35 16.29 -3.44
C GLY A 187 -0.36 14.97 -3.75
N VAL A 188 0.36 13.86 -3.94
CA VAL A 188 -0.27 12.53 -4.09
C VAL A 188 -0.80 12.07 -2.73
N THR A 189 -2.06 11.65 -2.68
CA THR A 189 -2.65 11.02 -1.50
C THR A 189 -2.17 9.58 -1.40
N LEU A 190 -1.78 9.14 -0.20
CA LEU A 190 -1.27 7.80 0.04
C LEU A 190 -2.09 7.09 1.12
N LEU A 191 -2.54 5.87 0.83
CA LEU A 191 -3.14 4.98 1.82
C LEU A 191 -2.35 3.67 1.83
N ILE A 192 -1.65 3.40 2.92
CA ILE A 192 -0.68 2.31 3.03
C ILE A 192 -1.12 1.36 4.13
N ALA A 193 -1.44 0.11 3.79
CA ALA A 193 -1.59 -0.95 4.79
C ALA A 193 -0.21 -1.44 5.22
N SER A 194 0.04 -1.47 6.53
CA SER A 194 1.28 -1.99 7.12
C SER A 194 1.03 -2.46 8.54
N HIS A 195 1.84 -3.40 9.00
CA HIS A 195 1.88 -3.86 10.39
C HIS A 195 3.15 -3.40 11.12
N ASP A 196 4.05 -2.69 10.45
CA ASP A 196 5.30 -2.18 11.02
C ASP A 196 5.06 -0.84 11.73
N ILE A 197 4.66 -0.91 13.00
CA ILE A 197 4.35 0.26 13.82
C ILE A 197 5.60 1.14 14.02
N SER A 198 6.78 0.53 14.23
CA SER A 198 8.02 1.27 14.49
C SER A 198 8.42 2.15 13.30
N LEU A 199 8.26 1.65 12.09
CA LEU A 199 8.49 2.39 10.85
C LEU A 199 7.48 3.55 10.70
N ILE A 200 6.22 3.31 11.05
CA ILE A 200 5.15 4.32 10.95
C ILE A 200 5.41 5.45 11.95
N ASP A 201 5.80 5.14 13.18
CA ASP A 201 6.12 6.12 14.22
C ASP A 201 7.30 7.03 13.82
N GLN A 202 8.33 6.44 13.21
CA GLN A 202 9.47 7.22 12.67
C GLN A 202 9.03 8.19 11.56
N LEU A 203 7.95 7.90 10.84
CA LEU A 203 7.43 8.75 9.79
C LEU A 203 6.53 9.87 10.31
N GLY A 204 5.98 9.74 11.51
CA GLY A 204 5.06 10.71 12.12
C GLY A 204 3.77 10.89 11.32
N CYS A 205 3.27 9.83 10.67
CA CYS A 205 2.07 9.88 9.84
C CYS A 205 0.84 9.42 10.63
N ARG A 206 -0.34 9.90 10.23
CA ARG A 206 -1.61 9.45 10.79
C ARG A 206 -1.80 7.95 10.59
N ARG A 207 -2.30 7.29 11.61
CA ARG A 207 -2.68 5.88 11.60
C ARG A 207 -4.20 5.73 11.72
N ILE A 208 -4.72 4.67 11.11
CA ILE A 208 -6.08 4.16 11.26
C ILE A 208 -5.93 2.70 11.68
N ALA A 209 -6.20 2.39 12.93
CA ALA A 209 -6.09 1.03 13.45
C ALA A 209 -7.38 0.26 13.14
N LEU A 210 -7.23 -0.94 12.56
CA LEU A 210 -8.33 -1.85 12.29
C LEU A 210 -8.21 -3.10 13.14
N GLU A 211 -9.29 -3.45 13.83
CA GLU A 211 -9.45 -4.70 14.54
C GLU A 211 -10.79 -5.33 14.16
N ASP A 212 -10.77 -6.60 13.75
CA ASP A 212 -11.98 -7.35 13.39
C ASP A 212 -12.95 -6.63 12.45
N GLY A 213 -12.41 -5.86 11.49
CA GLY A 213 -13.19 -5.14 10.49
C GLY A 213 -13.83 -3.84 10.97
N ARG A 214 -13.39 -3.29 12.09
CA ARG A 214 -13.80 -2.00 12.67
C ARG A 214 -12.59 -1.10 12.85
N GLU A 215 -12.79 0.20 12.82
CA GLU A 215 -11.80 1.16 13.32
C GLU A 215 -11.80 1.13 14.85
N VAL A 216 -10.62 1.08 15.45
CA VAL A 216 -10.43 1.20 16.89
C VAL A 216 -9.59 2.43 17.18
N GLU A 217 -9.94 3.15 18.26
CA GLU A 217 -9.08 4.21 18.77
C GLU A 217 -7.82 3.54 19.35
N GLU A 218 -6.64 3.98 18.92
CA GLU A 218 -5.41 3.56 19.58
C GLU A 218 -5.39 4.20 20.96
N THR A 219 -5.57 3.39 22.00
CA THR A 219 -5.24 3.81 23.36
C THR A 219 -3.73 3.79 23.50
N ASP A 220 -3.13 4.86 24.05
CA ASP A 220 -1.68 4.98 24.33
C ASP A 220 -1.14 3.88 25.28
N ASP A 221 -1.96 2.93 25.69
CA ASP A 221 -1.65 1.84 26.63
C ASP A 221 -1.00 0.60 25.98
N ASP A 222 -0.87 0.52 24.66
CA ASP A 222 -0.08 -0.53 23.99
C ASP A 222 1.43 -0.19 23.93
N ALA A 223 1.96 0.45 24.98
CA ALA A 223 3.37 0.36 25.30
C ALA A 223 3.66 -1.14 25.58
N PHE A 224 4.28 -1.77 24.61
CA PHE A 224 4.73 -3.16 24.60
C PHE A 224 5.25 -3.53 25.99
N VAL A 225 4.49 -4.27 26.76
CA VAL A 225 5.02 -4.98 27.92
C VAL A 225 5.91 -6.04 27.33
N ASP A 226 7.21 -5.78 27.36
CA ASP A 226 8.26 -6.72 27.00
C ASP A 226 8.18 -7.89 28.00
N GLU A 227 7.39 -8.92 27.68
CA GLU A 227 7.20 -10.11 28.49
C GLU A 227 8.47 -10.99 28.54
N TYR A 228 9.59 -10.47 27.99
CA TYR A 228 10.92 -11.07 27.99
C TYR A 228 12.01 -10.18 28.62
N ALA A 229 11.66 -9.40 29.63
CA ALA A 229 12.70 -8.83 30.48
C ALA A 229 13.26 -9.99 31.35
N PRO A 230 14.56 -10.36 31.22
CA PRO A 230 15.14 -11.36 32.12
C PRO A 230 15.09 -10.82 33.54
N THR A 231 14.37 -11.51 34.41
CA THR A 231 14.38 -11.24 35.85
C THR A 231 15.81 -11.31 36.34
N ALA A 232 16.31 -10.21 36.86
CA ALA A 232 17.60 -10.13 37.56
C ALA A 232 17.50 -10.90 38.87
N SER A 233 17.78 -12.21 38.81
CA SER A 233 18.11 -13.02 39.97
C SER A 233 18.77 -14.30 39.44
N ASP A 234 20.10 -14.25 39.30
CA ASP A 234 21.06 -15.37 39.55
C ASP A 234 22.47 -14.88 39.20
N GLU A 235 22.95 -13.86 39.97
CA GLU A 235 24.38 -13.68 40.21
C GLU A 235 24.70 -14.49 41.48
N SER A 236 25.10 -15.73 41.36
CA SER A 236 25.99 -16.40 42.32
C SER A 236 26.62 -17.61 41.71
N ASP A 237 27.97 -17.63 41.78
CA ASP A 237 28.84 -18.79 41.73
C ASP A 237 29.16 -19.43 40.37
N PHE A 238 30.15 -18.86 39.68
CA PHE A 238 31.13 -19.68 38.97
C PHE A 238 32.57 -19.19 39.23
N GLU A 239 33.19 -19.80 40.28
CA GLU A 239 34.66 -19.72 40.46
C GLU A 239 35.34 -20.72 39.51
N TRP A 240 36.35 -20.22 38.79
CA TRP A 240 37.28 -21.05 38.03
C TRP A 240 38.33 -21.67 38.94
N ARG A 241 38.42 -22.99 38.99
CA ARG A 241 39.61 -23.77 39.28
C ARG A 241 39.99 -24.63 38.11
#